data_0857b4889a289dbd09aee64d9421c1ee
#
_entry.id   0857b4889a289dbd09aee64d9421c1ee
#
_cell.length_a   1.000
_cell.length_b   1.000
_cell.length_c   1.000
_cell.angle_alpha   90.00
_cell.angle_beta   90.00
_cell.angle_gamma   90.00
#
_symmetry.space_group_name_H-M   'P 1'
#
loop_
_entity.id
_entity.type
_entity.pdbx_description
1 polymer ?
#
loop_
_entity_poly.entity_id
_entity_poly.type
_entity_poly.pdbx_seq_one_letter_code
_entity_poly.pdbx_strand_id
1 'polypeptide(L)'
;NKGILKANGEYLLFLNSGDCLHNSFIVAKVFEIYLDFDILYGDVIWVPANYNGIYPDTLTFDYFRNNTIPHQGAFVRKSLFNTIGLYDETHKIISDWIFFLLAVFKFNCTYKHISLLIAICDTEGISLKSDVWREIAAAREVETQKHFPAFKEDFENFQKIKDELNTLKYELGSIKNSLYY
;
A
#
# COMPACT_ATOMS: atom_id res chain seq x y z
N ASN A 1 10.00 -14.56 1.03
CA ASN A 1 10.95 -14.85 -0.07
C ASN A 1 10.97 -16.35 -0.46
N LYS A 2 10.91 -17.29 0.51
CA LYS A 2 10.92 -18.74 0.20
C LYS A 2 9.77 -19.15 -0.75
N GLY A 3 8.58 -18.58 -0.59
CA GLY A 3 7.44 -18.82 -1.46
C GLY A 3 7.67 -18.30 -2.88
N ILE A 4 8.25 -17.10 -3.02
CA ILE A 4 8.57 -16.49 -4.30
C ILE A 4 9.49 -17.38 -5.13
N LEU A 5 10.55 -17.88 -4.49
CA LEU A 5 11.54 -18.76 -5.15
C LEU A 5 10.97 -20.09 -5.59
N LYS A 6 9.97 -20.63 -4.88
CA LYS A 6 9.34 -21.92 -5.16
C LYS A 6 8.13 -21.84 -6.07
N ALA A 7 7.48 -20.68 -6.17
CA ALA A 7 6.28 -20.52 -6.97
C ALA A 7 6.59 -20.68 -8.46
N ASN A 8 5.64 -21.27 -9.20
CA ASN A 8 5.74 -21.45 -10.65
C ASN A 8 4.71 -20.61 -11.43
N GLY A 9 3.79 -19.92 -10.71
CA GLY A 9 2.78 -19.05 -11.32
C GLY A 9 3.40 -17.80 -11.93
N GLU A 10 2.75 -17.25 -12.93
CA GLU A 10 3.12 -15.98 -13.54
C GLU A 10 2.86 -14.81 -12.57
N TYR A 11 1.76 -14.87 -11.84
CA TYR A 11 1.42 -13.91 -10.78
C TYR A 11 1.46 -14.58 -9.41
N LEU A 12 1.88 -13.82 -8.42
CA LEU A 12 1.93 -14.22 -7.02
C LEU A 12 0.95 -13.39 -6.22
N LEU A 13 0.21 -14.06 -5.33
CA LEU A 13 -0.65 -13.45 -4.32
C LEU A 13 -0.18 -13.96 -2.95
N PHE A 14 -0.07 -13.06 -1.97
CA PHE A 14 0.42 -13.37 -0.64
C PHE A 14 -0.74 -13.31 0.36
N LEU A 15 -1.17 -14.46 0.83
CA LEU A 15 -2.17 -14.59 1.89
C LEU A 15 -1.46 -15.04 3.17
N ASN A 16 -1.66 -14.31 4.26
CA ASN A 16 -1.14 -14.69 5.57
C ASN A 16 -2.04 -15.76 6.22
N SER A 17 -1.58 -16.31 7.33
CA SER A 17 -2.43 -17.18 8.14
C SER A 17 -3.62 -16.38 8.67
N GLY A 18 -4.83 -16.90 8.45
CA GLY A 18 -6.08 -16.20 8.77
C GLY A 18 -6.73 -15.46 7.59
N ASP A 19 -5.95 -15.10 6.57
CA ASP A 19 -6.50 -14.48 5.36
C ASP A 19 -7.09 -15.54 4.42
N CYS A 20 -8.11 -15.16 3.65
CA CYS A 20 -8.64 -16.02 2.60
C CYS A 20 -9.11 -15.19 1.38
N LEU A 21 -9.25 -15.85 0.24
CA LEU A 21 -9.88 -15.25 -0.94
C LEU A 21 -11.35 -14.94 -0.64
N HIS A 22 -11.85 -13.81 -1.15
CA HIS A 22 -13.23 -13.40 -0.96
C HIS A 22 -14.24 -14.45 -1.44
N ASN A 23 -13.94 -15.14 -2.54
CA ASN A 23 -14.74 -16.27 -3.03
C ASN A 23 -13.92 -17.14 -3.98
N SER A 24 -14.44 -18.34 -4.31
CA SER A 24 -13.76 -19.34 -5.15
C SER A 24 -13.54 -18.92 -6.61
N PHE A 25 -14.26 -17.91 -7.10
CA PHE A 25 -14.20 -17.46 -8.50
C PHE A 25 -13.37 -16.19 -8.70
N ILE A 26 -12.90 -15.56 -7.60
CA ILE A 26 -12.28 -14.23 -7.69
C ILE A 26 -11.03 -14.21 -8.57
N VAL A 27 -10.19 -15.23 -8.48
CA VAL A 27 -8.97 -15.34 -9.29
C VAL A 27 -9.32 -15.45 -10.77
N ALA A 28 -10.26 -16.32 -11.14
CA ALA A 28 -10.71 -16.44 -12.52
C ALA A 28 -11.25 -15.10 -13.04
N LYS A 29 -12.10 -14.44 -12.25
CA LYS A 29 -12.72 -13.16 -12.61
C LYS A 29 -11.67 -12.05 -12.84
N VAL A 30 -10.59 -12.00 -12.06
CA VAL A 30 -9.51 -11.05 -12.24
C VAL A 30 -8.81 -11.28 -13.59
N PHE A 31 -8.44 -12.51 -13.88
CA PHE A 31 -7.66 -12.83 -15.08
C PHE A 31 -8.48 -13.01 -16.37
N GLU A 32 -9.82 -13.01 -16.29
CA GLU A 32 -10.69 -12.88 -17.47
C GLU A 32 -10.69 -11.47 -18.05
N ILE A 33 -10.48 -10.44 -17.21
CA ILE A 33 -10.69 -9.04 -17.60
C ILE A 33 -9.36 -8.30 -17.73
N TYR A 34 -8.39 -8.63 -16.89
CA TYR A 34 -7.16 -7.85 -16.75
C TYR A 34 -5.93 -8.73 -17.04
N LEU A 35 -5.31 -8.47 -18.19
CA LEU A 35 -4.04 -9.06 -18.61
C LEU A 35 -3.02 -7.93 -18.83
N ASP A 36 -1.74 -8.24 -18.77
CA ASP A 36 -0.63 -7.35 -19.11
C ASP A 36 -0.29 -6.20 -18.17
N PHE A 37 -0.75 -6.24 -16.93
CA PHE A 37 -0.24 -5.36 -15.88
C PHE A 37 0.78 -6.10 -15.00
N ASP A 38 1.78 -5.37 -14.51
CA ASP A 38 2.77 -5.93 -13.59
C ASP A 38 2.21 -6.15 -12.20
N ILE A 39 1.28 -5.27 -11.78
CA ILE A 39 0.59 -5.35 -10.50
C ILE A 39 -0.91 -5.13 -10.72
N LEU A 40 -1.72 -6.10 -10.36
CA LEU A 40 -3.17 -5.98 -10.27
C LEU A 40 -3.55 -5.97 -8.79
N TYR A 41 -4.28 -4.96 -8.32
CA TYR A 41 -4.73 -4.95 -6.93
C TYR A 41 -6.19 -4.54 -6.81
N GLY A 42 -6.86 -5.08 -5.82
CA GLY A 42 -8.25 -4.75 -5.53
C GLY A 42 -8.47 -4.50 -4.05
N ASP A 43 -9.74 -4.40 -3.71
CA ASP A 43 -10.20 -4.11 -2.35
C ASP A 43 -10.16 -5.36 -1.46
N VAL A 44 -10.13 -5.15 -0.15
CA VAL A 44 -10.16 -6.24 0.84
C VAL A 44 -11.19 -5.94 1.93
N ILE A 45 -11.64 -6.98 2.63
CA ILE A 45 -12.47 -6.85 3.83
C ILE A 45 -11.59 -7.15 5.04
N TRP A 46 -11.61 -6.27 6.03
CA TRP A 46 -10.88 -6.44 7.28
C TRP A 46 -11.81 -6.97 8.37
N VAL A 47 -11.48 -8.15 8.91
CA VAL A 47 -12.26 -8.82 9.97
C VAL A 47 -11.41 -9.00 11.24
N PRO A 48 -11.99 -8.96 12.43
CA PRO A 48 -13.42 -8.81 12.76
C PRO A 48 -13.94 -7.37 12.69
N ALA A 49 -13.11 -6.37 12.39
CA ALA A 49 -13.52 -4.97 12.34
C ALA A 49 -14.60 -4.67 11.28
N ASN A 50 -14.82 -5.58 10.34
CA ASN A 50 -15.86 -5.60 9.32
C ASN A 50 -15.97 -4.30 8.52
N TYR A 51 -14.84 -3.80 8.02
CA TYR A 51 -14.81 -2.65 7.13
C TYR A 51 -14.11 -2.99 5.80
N ASN A 52 -14.56 -2.32 4.73
CA ASN A 52 -13.96 -2.44 3.43
C ASN A 52 -12.74 -1.53 3.32
N GLY A 53 -11.57 -2.12 3.09
CA GLY A 53 -10.38 -1.42 2.65
C GLY A 53 -10.50 -1.15 1.16
N ILE A 54 -10.89 0.08 0.79
CA ILE A 54 -11.01 0.54 -0.59
C ILE A 54 -9.75 1.31 -0.94
N TYR A 55 -9.18 0.99 -2.10
CA TYR A 55 -7.89 1.52 -2.54
C TYR A 55 -8.03 2.41 -3.78
N PRO A 56 -7.15 3.42 -3.96
CA PRO A 56 -7.28 4.36 -5.05
C PRO A 56 -6.90 3.76 -6.41
N ASP A 57 -7.52 4.24 -7.48
CA ASP A 57 -7.17 3.89 -8.86
C ASP A 57 -5.80 4.42 -9.28
N THR A 58 -5.40 5.56 -8.70
CA THR A 58 -4.11 6.22 -8.98
C THR A 58 -3.25 6.23 -7.74
N LEU A 59 -2.07 5.63 -7.84
CA LEU A 59 -1.09 5.59 -6.77
C LEU A 59 -0.19 6.83 -6.86
N THR A 60 -0.32 7.72 -5.89
CA THR A 60 0.55 8.90 -5.78
C THR A 60 1.66 8.65 -4.76
N PHE A 61 2.75 9.41 -4.85
CA PHE A 61 3.83 9.31 -3.88
C PHE A 61 3.35 9.75 -2.48
N ASP A 62 2.50 10.79 -2.38
CA ASP A 62 1.90 11.22 -1.10
C ASP A 62 1.03 10.13 -0.48
N TYR A 63 0.28 9.38 -1.31
CA TYR A 63 -0.46 8.22 -0.83
C TYR A 63 0.47 7.18 -0.19
N PHE A 64 1.55 6.82 -0.88
CA PHE A 64 2.49 5.81 -0.40
C PHE A 64 3.27 6.22 0.85
N ARG A 65 3.52 7.50 1.08
CA ARG A 65 4.17 7.95 2.32
C ARG A 65 3.40 7.52 3.57
N ASN A 66 2.07 7.48 3.49
CA ASN A 66 1.20 7.20 4.63
C ASN A 66 0.48 5.85 4.53
N ASN A 67 0.35 5.30 3.34
CA ASN A 67 -0.45 4.12 3.04
C ASN A 67 0.35 3.09 2.23
N THR A 68 -0.30 1.98 1.90
CA THR A 68 0.18 0.96 0.96
C THR A 68 -1.01 0.34 0.25
N ILE A 69 -0.78 -0.41 -0.83
CA ILE A 69 -1.77 -1.33 -1.34
C ILE A 69 -1.73 -2.63 -0.52
N PRO A 70 -2.86 -3.35 -0.37
CA PRO A 70 -2.88 -4.57 0.42
C PRO A 70 -2.18 -5.70 -0.34
N HIS A 71 -1.14 -6.28 0.21
CA HIS A 71 -0.48 -7.43 -0.44
C HIS A 71 -1.43 -8.64 -0.57
N GLN A 72 -2.41 -8.77 0.32
CA GLN A 72 -3.45 -9.80 0.26
C GLN A 72 -4.45 -9.60 -0.89
N GLY A 73 -4.55 -8.38 -1.39
CA GLY A 73 -5.39 -8.03 -2.54
C GLY A 73 -4.60 -7.76 -3.83
N ALA A 74 -3.28 -8.01 -3.82
CA ALA A 74 -2.39 -7.66 -4.93
C ALA A 74 -1.79 -8.90 -5.61
N PHE A 75 -2.09 -9.06 -6.89
CA PHE A 75 -1.45 -10.03 -7.78
C PHE A 75 -0.22 -9.37 -8.39
N VAL A 76 0.96 -9.85 -8.04
CA VAL A 76 2.25 -9.31 -8.44
C VAL A 76 2.87 -10.22 -9.49
N ARG A 77 3.22 -9.70 -10.66
CA ARG A 77 3.92 -10.48 -11.69
C ARG A 77 5.26 -10.98 -11.16
N LYS A 78 5.49 -12.28 -11.20
CA LYS A 78 6.67 -12.92 -10.60
C LYS A 78 7.98 -12.35 -11.13
N SER A 79 8.03 -11.96 -12.42
CA SER A 79 9.23 -11.37 -13.02
C SER A 79 9.69 -10.08 -12.35
N LEU A 80 8.82 -9.33 -11.68
CA LEU A 80 9.20 -8.13 -10.94
C LEU A 80 10.23 -8.42 -9.84
N PHE A 81 10.16 -9.60 -9.20
CA PHE A 81 11.13 -10.01 -8.18
C PHE A 81 12.53 -10.26 -8.76
N ASN A 82 12.64 -10.46 -10.07
CA ASN A 82 13.95 -10.53 -10.75
C ASN A 82 14.50 -9.12 -11.04
N THR A 83 13.63 -8.15 -11.29
CA THR A 83 13.99 -6.79 -11.67
C THR A 83 14.23 -5.91 -10.44
N ILE A 84 13.34 -5.95 -9.48
CA ILE A 84 13.35 -5.11 -8.28
C ILE A 84 14.19 -5.77 -7.17
N GLY A 85 14.17 -7.09 -7.09
CA GLY A 85 14.71 -7.90 -6.02
C GLY A 85 13.61 -8.51 -5.15
N LEU A 86 14.01 -9.40 -4.27
CA LEU A 86 13.13 -10.01 -3.27
C LEU A 86 12.77 -8.99 -2.18
N TYR A 87 11.80 -9.33 -1.34
CA TYR A 87 11.49 -8.53 -0.15
C TYR A 87 12.71 -8.39 0.76
N ASP A 88 12.97 -7.18 1.25
CA ASP A 88 14.04 -6.89 2.20
C ASP A 88 13.71 -7.51 3.58
N GLU A 89 14.38 -8.59 3.92
CA GLU A 89 14.15 -9.33 5.18
C GLU A 89 14.68 -8.59 6.43
N THR A 90 15.39 -7.48 6.26
CA THR A 90 15.79 -6.61 7.39
C THR A 90 14.60 -5.85 7.96
N HIS A 91 13.56 -5.64 7.15
CA HIS A 91 12.32 -4.97 7.52
C HIS A 91 11.19 -5.99 7.76
N LYS A 92 10.86 -6.23 9.03
CA LYS A 92 9.81 -7.22 9.39
C LYS A 92 8.38 -6.80 9.02
N ILE A 93 8.11 -5.49 8.88
CA ILE A 93 6.75 -4.98 8.74
C ILE A 93 6.54 -4.27 7.40
N ILE A 94 7.53 -3.51 6.90
CA ILE A 94 7.36 -2.64 5.74
C ILE A 94 8.01 -3.18 4.46
N SER A 95 8.44 -4.43 4.41
CA SER A 95 9.14 -4.99 3.24
C SER A 95 8.27 -5.04 1.99
N ASP A 96 6.98 -5.32 2.11
CA ASP A 96 6.00 -5.25 1.02
C ASP A 96 5.78 -3.80 0.56
N TRP A 97 5.69 -2.86 1.49
CA TRP A 97 5.58 -1.43 1.19
C TRP A 97 6.80 -0.93 0.41
N ILE A 98 8.03 -1.29 0.81
CA ILE A 98 9.26 -0.94 0.09
C ILE A 98 9.19 -1.48 -1.34
N PHE A 99 8.79 -2.73 -1.51
CA PHE A 99 8.69 -3.36 -2.82
C PHE A 99 7.71 -2.60 -3.72
N PHE A 100 6.51 -2.30 -3.25
CA PHE A 100 5.50 -1.57 -4.02
C PHE A 100 5.94 -0.12 -4.32
N LEU A 101 6.57 0.56 -3.37
CA LEU A 101 7.11 1.90 -3.56
C LEU A 101 8.14 1.90 -4.71
N LEU A 102 9.07 0.95 -4.68
CA LEU A 102 10.09 0.81 -5.73
C LEU A 102 9.46 0.41 -7.06
N ALA A 103 8.55 -0.55 -7.07
CA ALA A 103 7.86 -1.00 -8.28
C ALA A 103 7.21 0.18 -9.02
N VAL A 104 6.43 0.99 -8.31
CA VAL A 104 5.65 2.07 -8.91
C VAL A 104 6.53 3.27 -9.27
N PHE A 105 7.38 3.75 -8.35
CA PHE A 105 8.03 5.06 -8.50
C PHE A 105 9.49 5.00 -8.98
N LYS A 106 10.16 3.87 -8.85
CA LYS A 106 11.54 3.73 -9.32
C LYS A 106 11.64 2.90 -10.59
N PHE A 107 10.88 1.83 -10.68
CA PHE A 107 10.90 0.91 -11.83
C PHE A 107 9.76 1.17 -12.81
N ASN A 108 8.85 2.11 -12.50
CA ASN A 108 7.73 2.51 -13.36
C ASN A 108 6.90 1.31 -13.85
N CYS A 109 6.65 0.35 -12.96
CA CYS A 109 5.86 -0.84 -13.27
C CYS A 109 4.41 -0.46 -13.58
N THR A 110 3.80 -1.15 -14.52
CA THR A 110 2.39 -0.98 -14.84
C THR A 110 1.52 -1.55 -13.73
N TYR A 111 0.49 -0.81 -13.34
CA TYR A 111 -0.44 -1.27 -12.31
C TYR A 111 -1.88 -0.94 -12.67
N LYS A 112 -2.81 -1.70 -12.11
CA LYS A 112 -4.24 -1.47 -12.25
C LYS A 112 -4.98 -1.80 -10.96
N HIS A 113 -5.74 -0.84 -10.46
CA HIS A 113 -6.78 -1.10 -9.47
C HIS A 113 -7.99 -1.72 -10.14
N ILE A 114 -8.53 -2.75 -9.51
CA ILE A 114 -9.75 -3.44 -9.92
C ILE A 114 -10.77 -3.33 -8.78
N SER A 115 -11.94 -2.77 -9.07
CA SER A 115 -13.02 -2.58 -8.09
C SER A 115 -13.70 -3.90 -7.73
N LEU A 116 -12.90 -4.84 -7.22
CA LEU A 116 -13.33 -6.16 -6.76
C LEU A 116 -12.78 -6.42 -5.35
N LEU A 117 -13.60 -7.04 -4.52
CA LEU A 117 -13.14 -7.58 -3.24
C LEU A 117 -12.34 -8.85 -3.50
N ILE A 118 -11.03 -8.79 -3.26
CA ILE A 118 -10.10 -9.89 -3.54
C ILE A 118 -9.98 -10.84 -2.35
N ALA A 119 -9.79 -10.29 -1.16
CA ALA A 119 -9.50 -11.07 0.03
C ALA A 119 -10.29 -10.61 1.26
N ILE A 120 -10.44 -11.52 2.19
CA ILE A 120 -10.86 -11.25 3.57
C ILE A 120 -9.62 -11.41 4.44
N CYS A 121 -9.26 -10.35 5.17
CA CYS A 121 -8.01 -10.22 5.89
C CYS A 121 -8.24 -10.10 7.39
N ASP A 122 -7.39 -10.76 8.17
CA ASP A 122 -7.44 -10.68 9.62
C ASP A 122 -6.77 -9.38 10.13
N THR A 123 -7.43 -8.68 11.07
CA THR A 123 -6.90 -7.47 11.70
C THR A 123 -5.95 -7.73 12.86
N GLU A 124 -5.68 -8.98 13.23
CA GLU A 124 -4.72 -9.31 14.30
C GLU A 124 -3.25 -9.24 13.85
N GLY A 125 -3.00 -8.85 12.61
CA GLY A 125 -1.66 -8.69 12.04
C GLY A 125 -0.79 -7.67 12.78
N ILE A 126 0.53 -7.90 12.81
CA ILE A 126 1.52 -7.06 13.53
C ILE A 126 1.47 -5.61 13.05
N SER A 127 1.30 -5.37 11.74
CA SER A 127 1.29 -4.04 11.12
C SER A 127 0.07 -3.19 11.47
N LEU A 128 -0.99 -3.79 12.01
CA LEU A 128 -2.23 -3.09 12.37
C LEU A 128 -2.30 -2.68 13.85
N LYS A 129 -1.31 -3.05 14.64
CA LYS A 129 -1.23 -2.66 16.04
C LYS A 129 -0.86 -1.18 16.17
N SER A 130 -1.59 -0.45 17.00
CA SER A 130 -1.42 1.01 17.16
C SER A 130 -0.05 1.43 17.72
N ASP A 131 0.61 0.56 18.47
CA ASP A 131 1.92 0.79 19.06
C ASP A 131 3.08 0.79 18.05
N VAL A 132 2.91 0.13 16.89
CA VAL A 132 3.94 0.06 15.85
C VAL A 132 3.83 1.15 14.77
N TRP A 133 2.77 1.95 14.75
CA TRP A 133 2.56 2.93 13.67
C TRP A 133 3.63 4.01 13.59
N ARG A 134 4.18 4.45 14.74
CA ARG A 134 5.28 5.42 14.77
C ARG A 134 6.56 4.82 14.20
N GLU A 135 6.83 3.56 14.51
CA GLU A 135 7.98 2.83 13.99
C GLU A 135 7.85 2.63 12.48
N ILE A 136 6.66 2.26 11.99
CA ILE A 136 6.35 2.14 10.56
C ILE A 136 6.59 3.48 9.85
N ALA A 137 6.06 4.58 10.38
CA ALA A 137 6.23 5.90 9.78
C ALA A 137 7.70 6.32 9.70
N ALA A 138 8.45 6.13 10.79
CA ALA A 138 9.88 6.43 10.82
C ALA A 138 10.67 5.56 9.83
N ALA A 139 10.39 4.26 9.76
CA ALA A 139 11.04 3.36 8.83
C ALA A 139 10.73 3.69 7.37
N ARG A 140 9.48 4.04 7.05
CA ARG A 140 9.08 4.51 5.72
C ARG A 140 9.80 5.79 5.32
N GLU A 141 9.97 6.74 6.23
CA GLU A 141 10.70 7.97 5.97
C GLU A 141 12.17 7.69 5.63
N VAL A 142 12.84 6.84 6.41
CA VAL A 142 14.24 6.44 6.18
C VAL A 142 14.40 5.77 4.81
N GLU A 143 13.54 4.81 4.48
CA GLU A 143 13.61 4.11 3.19
C GLU A 143 13.24 5.01 2.01
N THR A 144 12.30 5.95 2.21
CA THR A 144 11.98 6.97 1.21
C THR A 144 13.23 7.82 0.88
N GLN A 145 13.89 8.36 1.89
CA GLN A 145 15.10 9.18 1.70
C GLN A 145 16.26 8.39 1.08
N LYS A 146 16.42 7.13 1.44
CA LYS A 146 17.43 6.22 0.88
C LYS A 146 17.21 5.97 -0.61
N HIS A 147 15.99 5.72 -1.03
CA HIS A 147 15.67 5.35 -2.40
C HIS A 147 15.40 6.54 -3.32
N PHE A 148 15.01 7.68 -2.77
CA PHE A 148 14.63 8.90 -3.49
C PHE A 148 15.32 10.16 -2.90
N PRO A 149 16.65 10.17 -2.74
CA PRO A 149 17.35 11.27 -2.08
C PRO A 149 17.20 12.61 -2.79
N ALA A 150 17.01 12.62 -4.11
CA ALA A 150 16.82 13.83 -4.90
C ALA A 150 15.55 14.62 -4.54
N PHE A 151 14.56 13.96 -3.96
CA PHE A 151 13.26 14.57 -3.63
C PHE A 151 13.12 14.97 -2.15
N LYS A 152 14.20 14.88 -1.38
CA LYS A 152 14.16 15.15 0.07
C LYS A 152 13.61 16.55 0.37
N GLU A 153 14.19 17.57 -0.25
CA GLU A 153 13.79 18.97 -0.06
C GLU A 153 12.33 19.23 -0.49
N ASP A 154 11.93 18.65 -1.61
CA ASP A 154 10.55 18.75 -2.12
C ASP A 154 9.54 18.16 -1.12
N PHE A 155 9.88 17.02 -0.50
CA PHE A 155 9.03 16.39 0.51
C PHE A 155 8.93 17.21 1.79
N GLU A 156 10.03 17.77 2.26
CA GLU A 156 10.06 18.64 3.43
C GLU A 156 9.21 19.90 3.20
N ASN A 157 9.34 20.53 2.03
CA ASN A 157 8.55 21.69 1.64
C ASN A 157 7.07 21.36 1.50
N PHE A 158 6.74 20.24 0.86
CA PHE A 158 5.34 19.79 0.72
C PHE A 158 4.69 19.53 2.08
N GLN A 159 5.39 18.87 2.99
CA GLN A 159 4.89 18.61 4.34
C GLN A 159 4.64 19.91 5.09
N LYS A 160 5.55 20.88 5.02
CA LYS A 160 5.42 22.18 5.64
C LYS A 160 4.17 22.93 5.14
N ILE A 161 3.97 22.98 3.82
CA ILE A 161 2.78 23.60 3.20
C ILE A 161 1.49 22.90 3.65
N LYS A 162 1.50 21.58 3.74
CA LYS A 162 0.35 20.78 4.19
C LYS A 162 -0.02 21.09 5.65
N ASP A 163 0.97 21.23 6.51
CA ASP A 163 0.78 21.53 7.92
C ASP A 163 0.25 22.99 8.10
N GLU A 164 0.80 23.96 7.36
CA GLU A 164 0.31 25.33 7.33
C GLU A 164 -1.15 25.38 6.85
N LEU A 165 -1.49 24.66 5.78
CA LEU A 165 -2.86 24.58 5.26
C LEU A 165 -3.84 23.99 6.29
N ASN A 166 -3.43 22.96 7.02
CA ASN A 166 -4.26 22.35 8.05
C ASN A 166 -4.50 23.32 9.22
N THR A 167 -3.48 24.08 9.62
CA THR A 167 -3.59 25.11 10.65
C THR A 167 -4.59 26.20 10.24
N LEU A 168 -4.47 26.71 9.00
CA LEU A 168 -5.39 27.71 8.46
C LEU A 168 -6.85 27.20 8.38
N LYS A 169 -7.05 25.94 7.98
CA LYS A 169 -8.38 25.32 7.97
C LYS A 169 -9.00 25.24 9.35
N TYR A 170 -8.19 24.89 10.36
CA TYR A 170 -8.64 24.85 11.76
C TYR A 170 -9.04 26.23 12.26
N GLU A 171 -8.21 27.27 12.01
CA GLU A 171 -8.50 28.65 12.38
C GLU A 171 -9.78 29.18 11.70
N LEU A 172 -9.95 28.93 10.40
CA LEU A 172 -11.17 29.29 9.66
C LEU A 172 -12.41 28.59 10.22
N GLY A 173 -12.28 27.33 10.62
CA GLY A 173 -13.36 26.59 11.27
C GLY A 173 -13.77 27.20 12.60
N SER A 174 -12.78 27.62 13.42
CA SER A 174 -13.04 28.28 14.70
C SER A 174 -13.72 29.64 14.55
N ILE A 175 -13.29 30.45 13.57
CA ILE A 175 -13.89 31.73 13.25
C ILE A 175 -15.36 31.57 12.79
N LYS A 176 -15.62 30.60 11.89
CA LYS A 176 -16.98 30.32 11.45
C LYS A 176 -17.87 29.93 12.64
N ASN A 177 -17.40 29.09 13.54
CA ASN A 177 -18.18 28.70 14.71
C ASN A 177 -18.44 29.89 15.66
N SER A 178 -17.52 30.86 15.78
CA SER A 178 -17.70 32.07 16.61
C SER A 178 -18.65 33.10 16.03
N LEU A 179 -18.94 33.04 14.72
CA LEU A 179 -19.89 33.96 14.06
C LEU A 179 -21.36 33.50 14.14
N TYR A 180 -21.60 32.28 14.60
CA TYR A 180 -22.94 31.71 14.76
C TYR A 180 -23.44 31.72 16.23
N TYR A 181 -22.67 32.34 17.14
CA TYR A 181 -23.04 32.65 18.51
C TYR A 181 -23.00 34.17 18.76
#